data_7f94a747f757bc8c33e3edb204215839
#
_entry.id   7f94a747f757bc8c33e3edb204215839
#
_cell.length_a   1.000
_cell.length_b   1.000
_cell.length_c   1.000
_cell.angle_alpha   90.00
_cell.angle_beta   90.00
_cell.angle_gamma   90.00
#
_symmetry.space_group_name_H-M   'P 1'
#
loop_
_entity.id
_entity.type
_entity.pdbx_description
1 polymer ?
#
loop_
_entity_poly.entity_id
_entity_poly.type
_entity_poly.pdbx_seq_one_letter_code
_entity_poly.pdbx_strand_id
1 'polypeptide(L)'
;MSVVKINVLTVPEEQREVLEERFGARAGAVEGQDGFEWFELLRPVEGTDTYLVYTRWRSEEDFQNWMNGPMREAHRGGGGGGRPAASGAELWSFEVVQQAGPGAAD
;
A
#
# COMPACT_ATOMS: atom_id res chain seq x y z
N MET A 1 16.85 -0.49 -9.30
CA MET A 1 16.73 -0.77 -7.87
C MET A 1 15.30 -0.60 -7.44
N SER A 2 14.75 -1.60 -6.77
CA SER A 2 13.36 -1.52 -6.33
C SER A 2 13.18 -0.49 -5.23
N VAL A 3 11.99 0.09 -5.18
CA VAL A 3 11.62 1.00 -4.09
C VAL A 3 10.43 0.43 -3.36
N VAL A 4 10.35 0.72 -2.07
CA VAL A 4 9.23 0.30 -1.23
C VAL A 4 8.53 1.53 -0.72
N LYS A 5 7.21 1.53 -0.86
CA LYS A 5 6.37 2.60 -0.33
C LYS A 5 5.46 2.00 0.72
N ILE A 6 5.49 2.59 1.90
CA ILE A 6 4.66 2.11 3.00
C ILE A 6 3.75 3.23 3.46
N ASN A 7 2.44 2.99 3.36
CA ASN A 7 1.48 3.89 3.97
C ASN A 7 1.27 3.44 5.41
N VAL A 8 1.46 4.36 6.34
CA VAL A 8 1.26 4.10 7.76
C VAL A 8 -0.10 4.65 8.13
N LEU A 9 -1.04 3.78 8.46
CA LEU A 9 -2.42 4.17 8.69
C LEU A 9 -2.81 4.01 10.14
N THR A 10 -3.31 5.10 10.73
CA THR A 10 -3.91 5.05 12.05
C THR A 10 -5.38 4.68 11.88
N VAL A 11 -5.79 3.55 12.43
CA VAL A 11 -7.14 3.01 12.21
C VAL A 11 -7.80 2.74 13.55
N PRO A 12 -8.93 3.40 13.84
CA PRO A 12 -9.71 3.09 15.05
C PRO A 12 -10.12 1.63 15.03
N GLU A 13 -10.14 1.01 16.19
CA GLU A 13 -10.41 -0.42 16.31
C GLU A 13 -11.71 -0.82 15.61
N GLU A 14 -12.75 -0.03 15.72
CA GLU A 14 -14.06 -0.32 15.10
C GLU A 14 -14.03 -0.21 13.59
N GLN A 15 -12.99 0.35 13.01
CA GLN A 15 -12.86 0.50 11.56
C GLN A 15 -11.91 -0.51 10.91
N ARG A 16 -11.29 -1.37 11.71
CA ARG A 16 -10.32 -2.32 11.19
C ARG A 16 -10.89 -3.27 10.16
N GLU A 17 -12.05 -3.83 10.41
CA GLU A 17 -12.70 -4.73 9.46
C GLU A 17 -13.04 -4.03 8.16
N VAL A 18 -13.52 -2.80 8.25
CA VAL A 18 -13.86 -2.01 7.07
C VAL A 18 -12.62 -1.73 6.23
N LEU A 19 -11.52 -1.39 6.90
CA LEU A 19 -10.26 -1.15 6.21
C LEU A 19 -9.80 -2.38 5.46
N GLU A 20 -9.81 -3.53 6.12
CA GLU A 20 -9.35 -4.78 5.52
C GLU A 20 -10.21 -5.17 4.32
N GLU A 21 -11.52 -5.00 4.41
CA GLU A 21 -12.41 -5.26 3.29
C GLU A 21 -12.12 -4.34 2.11
N ARG A 22 -11.91 -3.06 2.38
CA ARG A 22 -11.63 -2.10 1.31
C ARG A 22 -10.31 -2.40 0.60
N PHE A 23 -9.29 -2.81 1.34
CA PHE A 23 -8.02 -3.16 0.72
C PHE A 23 -8.10 -4.47 -0.03
N GLY A 24 -8.90 -5.41 0.43
CA GLY A 24 -9.14 -6.64 -0.32
C GLY A 24 -9.75 -6.36 -1.68
N ALA A 25 -10.67 -5.41 -1.75
CA ALA A 25 -11.29 -5.02 -3.00
C ALA A 25 -10.33 -4.27 -3.92
N ARG A 26 -9.36 -3.56 -3.37
CA ARG A 26 -8.42 -2.76 -4.15
C ARG A 26 -7.19 -3.52 -4.64
N ALA A 27 -6.89 -4.66 -4.03
CA ALA A 27 -5.68 -5.41 -4.39
C ALA A 27 -5.61 -5.69 -5.89
N GLY A 28 -6.73 -6.04 -6.50
CA GLY A 28 -6.77 -6.32 -7.93
C GLY A 28 -6.51 -5.11 -8.81
N ALA A 29 -6.75 -3.91 -8.30
CA ALA A 29 -6.56 -2.71 -9.11
C ALA A 29 -5.09 -2.34 -9.29
N VAL A 30 -4.23 -2.70 -8.35
CA VAL A 30 -2.81 -2.37 -8.43
C VAL A 30 -1.98 -3.47 -9.10
N GLU A 31 -2.47 -4.71 -9.07
CA GLU A 31 -1.72 -5.85 -9.60
C GLU A 31 -1.32 -5.72 -11.07
N GLY A 32 -2.10 -5.04 -11.87
CA GLY A 32 -1.82 -4.88 -13.29
C GLY A 32 -1.00 -3.67 -13.67
N GLN A 33 -0.52 -2.90 -12.70
CA GLN A 33 0.23 -1.69 -12.99
C GLN A 33 1.68 -1.98 -13.40
N ASP A 34 2.18 -1.21 -14.37
CA ASP A 34 3.56 -1.34 -14.79
C ASP A 34 4.51 -1.07 -13.63
N GLY A 35 5.46 -1.97 -13.45
CA GLY A 35 6.46 -1.80 -12.41
C GLY A 35 6.02 -2.21 -11.02
N PHE A 36 4.76 -2.59 -10.85
CA PHE A 36 4.29 -3.10 -9.57
C PHE A 36 4.90 -4.46 -9.30
N GLU A 37 5.47 -4.66 -8.10
CA GLU A 37 6.12 -5.91 -7.75
C GLU A 37 5.43 -6.67 -6.65
N TRP A 38 4.93 -5.98 -5.61
CA TRP A 38 4.34 -6.67 -4.48
C TRP A 38 3.46 -5.75 -3.64
N PHE A 39 2.47 -6.35 -2.98
CA PHE A 39 1.55 -5.64 -2.10
C PHE A 39 1.26 -6.50 -0.87
N GLU A 40 1.28 -5.88 0.30
CA GLU A 40 0.83 -6.52 1.53
C GLU A 40 0.14 -5.51 2.43
N LEU A 41 -0.94 -5.92 3.06
CA LEU A 41 -1.56 -5.16 4.13
C LEU A 41 -1.16 -5.82 5.44
N LEU A 42 -0.48 -5.09 6.30
CA LEU A 42 0.05 -5.64 7.54
C LEU A 42 -0.81 -5.18 8.72
N ARG A 43 -1.43 -6.15 9.39
CA ARG A 43 -2.23 -5.90 10.58
C ARG A 43 -1.32 -5.85 11.80
N PRO A 44 -1.46 -4.84 12.67
CA PRO A 44 -0.62 -4.78 13.87
C PRO A 44 -0.97 -5.93 14.83
N VAL A 45 0.05 -6.58 15.34
CA VAL A 45 -0.09 -7.67 16.30
C VAL A 45 0.55 -7.26 17.61
N GLU A 46 1.75 -6.68 17.54
CA GLU A 46 2.51 -6.28 18.71
C GLU A 46 3.48 -5.19 18.33
N GLY A 47 3.73 -4.26 19.21
CA GLY A 47 4.70 -3.20 19.01
C GLY A 47 4.14 -1.92 18.44
N THR A 48 2.99 -1.97 17.79
CA THR A 48 2.34 -0.79 17.22
C THR A 48 0.86 -1.06 17.05
N ASP A 49 0.09 0.01 16.92
CA ASP A 49 -1.35 -0.05 16.67
C ASP A 49 -1.66 0.32 15.21
N THR A 50 -0.65 0.64 14.41
CA THR A 50 -0.89 1.12 13.06
C THR A 50 -0.86 0.00 12.05
N TYR A 51 -1.69 0.14 11.02
CA TYR A 51 -1.61 -0.73 9.84
C TYR A 51 -0.55 -0.20 8.91
N LEU A 52 0.11 -1.10 8.20
CA LEU A 52 1.08 -0.73 7.17
C LEU A 52 0.62 -1.29 5.83
N VAL A 53 0.54 -0.42 4.83
CA VAL A 53 0.27 -0.84 3.46
C VAL A 53 1.60 -0.85 2.74
N TYR A 54 2.13 -2.05 2.55
CA TYR A 54 3.42 -2.25 1.93
C TYR A 54 3.25 -2.44 0.43
N THR A 55 3.95 -1.64 -0.36
CA THR A 55 3.99 -1.86 -1.81
C THR A 55 5.44 -1.77 -2.29
N ARG A 56 5.77 -2.63 -3.23
CA ARG A 56 7.10 -2.66 -3.82
C ARG A 56 6.98 -2.38 -5.31
N TRP A 57 7.86 -1.53 -5.82
CA TRP A 57 7.83 -1.05 -7.18
C TRP A 57 9.20 -1.19 -7.83
N ARG A 58 9.21 -1.45 -9.13
CA ARG A 58 10.45 -1.56 -9.90
C ARG A 58 11.28 -0.28 -9.83
N SER A 59 10.61 0.88 -9.80
CA SER A 59 11.28 2.17 -9.77
C SER A 59 10.37 3.23 -9.18
N GLU A 60 10.97 4.35 -8.78
CA GLU A 60 10.22 5.50 -8.30
C GLU A 60 9.29 6.04 -9.39
N GLU A 61 9.76 6.04 -10.63
CA GLU A 61 8.96 6.51 -11.76
C GLU A 61 7.66 5.72 -11.91
N ASP A 62 7.75 4.38 -11.79
CA ASP A 62 6.57 3.53 -11.90
C ASP A 62 5.56 3.83 -10.80
N PHE A 63 6.06 4.06 -9.59
CA PHE A 63 5.19 4.42 -8.48
C PHE A 63 4.50 5.77 -8.74
N GLN A 64 5.25 6.76 -9.20
CA GLN A 64 4.70 8.08 -9.48
C GLN A 64 3.66 8.00 -10.60
N ASN A 65 3.91 7.19 -11.60
CA ASN A 65 2.93 7.01 -12.69
C ASN A 65 1.62 6.46 -12.17
N TRP A 66 1.68 5.50 -11.25
CA TRP A 66 0.48 4.96 -10.64
C TRP A 66 -0.25 5.99 -9.78
N MET A 67 0.51 6.73 -8.96
CA MET A 67 -0.08 7.75 -8.09
C MET A 67 -0.75 8.87 -8.88
N ASN A 68 -0.15 9.27 -10.00
CA ASN A 68 -0.68 10.37 -10.79
C ASN A 68 -1.74 9.94 -11.80
N GLY A 69 -1.89 8.63 -12.01
CA GLY A 69 -2.85 8.08 -12.96
C GLY A 69 -3.96 7.31 -12.27
N PRO A 70 -3.90 5.97 -12.30
CA PRO A 70 -5.01 5.13 -11.81
C PRO A 70 -5.43 5.40 -10.38
N MET A 71 -4.49 5.64 -9.50
CA MET A 71 -4.84 5.90 -8.11
C MET A 71 -5.63 7.20 -7.95
N ARG A 72 -5.20 8.23 -8.66
CA ARG A 72 -5.88 9.53 -8.63
C ARG A 72 -7.29 9.40 -9.16
N GLU A 73 -7.47 8.65 -10.23
CA GLU A 73 -8.79 8.41 -10.79
C GLU A 73 -9.69 7.60 -9.87
N ALA A 74 -9.12 6.60 -9.21
CA ALA A 74 -9.87 5.80 -8.27
C ALA A 74 -10.40 6.65 -7.11
N HIS A 75 -9.57 7.55 -6.62
CA HIS A 75 -9.99 8.46 -5.54
C HIS A 75 -11.04 9.45 -6.01
N ARG A 76 -10.90 9.94 -7.23
CA ARG A 76 -11.86 10.87 -7.80
C ARG A 76 -13.21 10.20 -8.03
N GLY A 77 -13.21 8.96 -8.56
CA GLY A 77 -14.43 8.25 -8.86
C GLY A 77 -15.16 7.75 -7.62
N GLY A 78 -14.44 7.47 -6.57
CA GLY A 78 -15.02 6.97 -5.34
C GLY A 78 -15.40 8.03 -4.34
N GLY A 79 -15.32 9.28 -4.74
CA GLY A 79 -15.40 10.40 -3.82
C GLY A 79 -16.71 10.61 -3.09
N GLY A 80 -17.75 9.89 -3.43
CA GLY A 80 -19.02 10.04 -2.74
C GLY A 80 -19.14 9.21 -1.48
N GLY A 81 -18.10 8.50 -1.14
CA GLY A 81 -18.22 7.35 -0.28
C GLY A 81 -18.29 7.55 1.19
N GLY A 82 -18.19 8.53 1.80
CA GLY A 82 -18.19 8.58 3.24
C GLY A 82 -16.79 8.65 3.82
N ARG A 83 -16.70 8.42 5.09
CA ARG A 83 -15.45 8.65 5.83
C ARG A 83 -14.38 7.62 5.50
N PRO A 84 -13.10 8.06 5.42
CA PRO A 84 -12.02 7.09 5.30
C PRO A 84 -11.96 6.24 6.57
N ALA A 85 -11.60 4.97 6.40
CA ALA A 85 -11.47 4.06 7.53
C ALA A 85 -10.29 4.44 8.42
N ALA A 86 -9.24 5.04 7.84
CA ALA A 86 -8.09 5.48 8.60
C ALA A 86 -8.29 6.92 9.07
N SER A 87 -7.90 7.19 10.32
CA SER A 87 -7.97 8.54 10.88
C SER A 87 -6.72 9.36 10.62
N GLY A 88 -5.65 8.74 10.15
CA GLY A 88 -4.41 9.40 9.80
C GLY A 88 -3.61 8.55 8.85
N ALA A 89 -2.78 9.20 8.05
CA ALA A 89 -1.96 8.49 7.08
C ALA A 89 -0.65 9.20 6.84
N GLU A 90 0.43 8.44 6.73
CA GLU A 90 1.75 8.93 6.37
C GLU A 90 2.30 8.02 5.28
N LEU A 91 3.11 8.57 4.40
CA LEU A 91 3.77 7.77 3.38
C LEU A 91 5.28 7.75 3.63
N TRP A 92 5.82 6.57 3.82
CA TRP A 92 7.25 6.35 3.97
C TRP A 92 7.80 5.76 2.68
N SER A 93 8.97 6.20 2.29
CA SER A 93 9.63 5.73 1.07
C SER A 93 10.98 5.14 1.40
N PHE A 94 11.29 4.01 0.77
CA PHE A 94 12.54 3.30 1.01
C PHE A 94 13.10 2.79 -0.31
N GLU A 95 14.43 2.70 -0.39
CA GLU A 95 15.07 2.01 -1.49
C GLU A 95 15.54 0.65 -0.98
N VAL A 96 15.38 -0.38 -1.80
CA VAL A 96 15.84 -1.72 -1.41
C VAL A 96 17.31 -1.81 -1.69
N VAL A 97 18.13 -1.78 -0.65
CA VAL A 97 19.59 -1.84 -0.79
C VAL A 97 20.12 -3.26 -0.73
N GLN A 98 19.32 -4.19 -0.25
CA GLN A 98 19.72 -5.59 -0.15
C GLN A 98 18.48 -6.45 -0.03
N GLN A 99 18.47 -7.59 -0.68
CA GLN A 99 17.37 -8.54 -0.56
C GLN A 99 17.89 -9.96 -0.61
N ALA A 100 17.18 -10.85 0.07
CA ALA A 100 17.49 -12.27 0.05
C ALA A 100 16.20 -13.02 0.29
N GLY A 101 16.12 -14.24 -0.20
CA GLY A 101 14.94 -15.07 0.00
C GLY A 101 15.26 -16.52 -0.29
N PRO A 102 14.33 -17.44 -0.02
CA PRO A 102 14.56 -18.85 -0.30
C PRO A 102 14.89 -19.06 -1.77
N GLY A 103 16.00 -19.71 -2.05
CA GLY A 103 16.43 -19.95 -3.40
C GLY A 103 17.06 -18.76 -4.12
N ALA A 104 17.13 -17.61 -3.48
CA ALA A 104 17.68 -16.40 -4.09
C ALA A 104 19.22 -16.36 -4.05
N ALA A 105 19.84 -17.26 -3.37
CA ALA A 105 21.29 -17.28 -3.19
C ALA A 105 22.05 -17.86 -4.37
N ASP A 106 21.38 -18.33 -5.35
CA ASP A 106 22.02 -19.02 -6.50
C ASP A 106 22.54 -18.06 -7.55
#